data_b3cdfeae3c69b52630fbafb9fc8ba3f5
#
_entry.id   b3cdfeae3c69b52630fbafb9fc8ba3f5
#
_cell.length_a   1.000
_cell.length_b   1.000
_cell.length_c   1.000
_cell.angle_alpha   90.00
_cell.angle_beta   90.00
_cell.angle_gamma   90.00
#
_symmetry.space_group_name_H-M   'P 1'
#
loop_
_entity.id
_entity.type
_entity.pdbx_description
1 polymer ?
#
loop_
_entity_poly.entity_id
_entity_poly.type
_entity_poly.pdbx_seq_one_letter_code
_entity_poly.pdbx_strand_id
1 'polypeptide(L)'
;QTPGNVPATGRNQYVLDLCRAEVQDYIIANVNATLASAPIDYVKWDMNRHISDNYSPALAEQGRFSHGYILGLYRVLQSIVEQNPDVLFEGCSSGGNRFDLGILCYMPQIWTSDDTDAYERRLIQAGTSYGYPPSVMGCHVSASPNHQTARTSPIESRFNVAAFGVLGYELDLGRLTPAEQKAVAAQIAYYKAHRRLFQYGRFLRLCP
;
A
#
# COMPACT_ATOMS: atom_id res chain seq x y z
N GLN A 1 -23.19 4.41 11.84
CA GLN A 1 -23.68 5.74 11.48
C GLN A 1 -24.38 6.40 12.68
N THR A 2 -24.12 7.67 12.93
CA THR A 2 -24.77 8.44 14.00
C THR A 2 -26.28 8.52 13.75
N PRO A 3 -27.13 8.20 14.75
CA PRO A 3 -28.56 8.34 14.61
C PRO A 3 -28.98 9.73 14.15
N GLY A 4 -29.84 9.81 13.14
CA GLY A 4 -30.31 11.06 12.55
C GLY A 4 -29.43 11.64 11.44
N ASN A 5 -28.22 11.14 11.22
CA ASN A 5 -27.39 11.54 10.10
C ASN A 5 -27.76 10.78 8.80
N VAL A 6 -27.61 11.46 7.68
CA VAL A 6 -27.67 10.81 6.36
C VAL A 6 -26.35 10.10 6.08
N PRO A 7 -26.36 8.81 5.65
CA PRO A 7 -25.13 8.13 5.32
C PRO A 7 -24.35 8.85 4.25
N ALA A 8 -23.10 9.21 4.54
CA ALA A 8 -22.20 9.78 3.54
C ALA A 8 -21.45 8.68 2.80
N THR A 9 -21.44 8.74 1.48
CA THR A 9 -20.61 7.89 0.63
C THR A 9 -19.38 8.65 0.16
N GLY A 10 -18.29 7.95 -0.05
CA GLY A 10 -17.14 8.42 -0.82
C GLY A 10 -16.80 7.38 -1.89
N ARG A 11 -16.63 7.80 -3.15
CA ARG A 11 -16.44 6.88 -4.29
C ARG A 11 -17.57 5.82 -4.38
N ASN A 12 -18.80 6.20 -4.04
CA ASN A 12 -19.98 5.32 -3.94
C ASN A 12 -19.84 4.16 -2.94
N GLN A 13 -19.01 4.32 -1.90
CA GLN A 13 -18.75 3.32 -0.87
C GLN A 13 -19.13 3.83 0.52
N TYR A 14 -19.61 2.91 1.37
CA TYR A 14 -19.75 3.12 2.81
C TYR A 14 -18.56 2.54 3.55
N VAL A 15 -18.33 3.04 4.77
CA VAL A 15 -17.36 2.45 5.70
C VAL A 15 -18.05 1.38 6.51
N LEU A 16 -17.48 0.18 6.57
CA LEU A 16 -17.92 -0.87 7.48
C LEU A 16 -17.50 -0.54 8.92
N ASP A 17 -18.36 -0.83 9.87
CA ASP A 17 -18.11 -0.57 11.28
C ASP A 17 -17.26 -1.68 11.90
N LEU A 18 -15.95 -1.48 11.95
CA LEU A 18 -15.01 -2.45 12.52
C LEU A 18 -14.99 -2.48 14.06
N CYS A 19 -15.79 -1.67 14.75
CA CYS A 19 -16.02 -1.85 16.19
C CYS A 19 -16.95 -3.05 16.48
N ARG A 20 -17.61 -3.61 15.46
CA ARG A 20 -18.57 -4.71 15.57
C ARG A 20 -17.91 -6.03 15.22
N ALA A 21 -18.00 -7.00 16.16
CA ALA A 21 -17.37 -8.31 15.98
C ALA A 21 -17.94 -9.08 14.77
N GLU A 22 -19.24 -9.03 14.56
CA GLU A 22 -19.91 -9.71 13.43
C GLU A 22 -19.47 -9.15 12.06
N VAL A 23 -19.12 -7.85 11.98
CA VAL A 23 -18.56 -7.24 10.76
C VAL A 23 -17.14 -7.72 10.53
N GLN A 24 -16.34 -7.79 11.59
CA GLN A 24 -14.98 -8.33 11.52
C GLN A 24 -15.00 -9.80 11.06
N ASP A 25 -15.86 -10.64 11.67
CA ASP A 25 -15.99 -12.07 11.35
C ASP A 25 -16.45 -12.28 9.91
N TYR A 26 -17.38 -11.44 9.43
CA TYR A 26 -17.80 -11.44 8.02
C TYR A 26 -16.65 -11.18 7.06
N ILE A 27 -15.81 -10.16 7.34
CA ILE A 27 -14.66 -9.84 6.50
C ILE A 27 -13.63 -10.98 6.51
N ILE A 28 -13.31 -11.50 7.70
CA ILE A 28 -12.38 -12.62 7.86
C ILE A 28 -12.82 -13.82 7.03
N ALA A 29 -14.09 -14.22 7.16
CA ALA A 29 -14.63 -15.37 6.46
C ALA A 29 -14.56 -15.19 4.94
N ASN A 30 -15.00 -14.02 4.42
CA ASN A 30 -15.06 -13.79 2.97
C ASN A 30 -13.67 -13.64 2.34
N VAL A 31 -12.73 -12.98 3.01
CA VAL A 31 -11.36 -12.85 2.50
C VAL A 31 -10.67 -14.21 2.48
N ASN A 32 -10.77 -14.99 3.56
CA ASN A 32 -10.19 -16.34 3.60
C ASN A 32 -10.82 -17.26 2.53
N ALA A 33 -12.13 -17.19 2.32
CA ALA A 33 -12.79 -17.94 1.24
C ALA A 33 -12.26 -17.54 -0.15
N THR A 34 -12.01 -16.24 -0.36
CA THR A 34 -11.42 -15.74 -1.62
C THR A 34 -9.99 -16.25 -1.79
N LEU A 35 -9.16 -16.17 -0.75
CA LEU A 35 -7.78 -16.66 -0.80
C LEU A 35 -7.70 -18.18 -1.05
N ALA A 36 -8.63 -18.93 -0.49
CA ALA A 36 -8.73 -20.39 -0.71
C ALA A 36 -9.24 -20.77 -2.11
N SER A 37 -9.85 -19.86 -2.86
CA SER A 37 -10.48 -20.15 -4.16
C SER A 37 -9.52 -20.26 -5.33
N ALA A 38 -8.28 -19.76 -5.18
CA ALA A 38 -7.26 -19.75 -6.21
C ALA A 38 -5.85 -19.68 -5.58
N PRO A 39 -4.76 -20.01 -6.31
CA PRO A 39 -3.39 -19.85 -5.84
C PRO A 39 -3.01 -18.36 -5.81
N ILE A 40 -3.34 -17.69 -4.72
CA ILE A 40 -3.09 -16.26 -4.51
C ILE A 40 -1.89 -16.10 -3.58
N ASP A 41 -0.81 -15.48 -4.07
CA ASP A 41 0.42 -15.26 -3.33
C ASP A 41 0.59 -13.81 -2.84
N TYR A 42 -0.24 -12.89 -3.38
CA TYR A 42 -0.12 -11.47 -3.11
C TYR A 42 -1.47 -10.75 -3.09
N VAL A 43 -1.66 -9.91 -2.09
CA VAL A 43 -2.87 -9.07 -1.93
C VAL A 43 -2.47 -7.62 -1.72
N LYS A 44 -2.96 -6.72 -2.57
CA LYS A 44 -2.96 -5.29 -2.28
C LYS A 44 -4.29 -4.92 -1.62
N TRP A 45 -4.22 -4.61 -0.33
CA TRP A 45 -5.38 -4.25 0.48
C TRP A 45 -5.61 -2.76 0.44
N ASP A 46 -6.60 -2.34 -0.31
CA ASP A 46 -6.87 -0.93 -0.56
C ASP A 46 -8.14 -0.45 0.16
N MET A 47 -8.08 0.76 0.73
CA MET A 47 -9.21 1.46 1.31
C MET A 47 -9.10 2.96 1.04
N ASN A 48 -9.78 3.43 -0.01
CA ASN A 48 -9.74 4.81 -0.47
C ASN A 48 -10.89 5.67 0.09
N ARG A 49 -11.36 5.34 1.28
CA ARG A 49 -12.51 5.96 1.90
C ARG A 49 -12.14 6.49 3.30
N HIS A 50 -12.23 7.79 3.49
CA HIS A 50 -12.09 8.40 4.81
C HIS A 50 -13.32 8.10 5.69
N ILE A 51 -13.12 8.02 7.00
CA ILE A 51 -14.20 7.85 7.97
C ILE A 51 -14.83 9.23 8.21
N SER A 52 -16.07 9.40 7.79
CA SER A 52 -16.80 10.68 7.90
C SER A 52 -17.82 10.70 9.04
N ASP A 53 -18.08 9.57 9.67
CA ASP A 53 -19.05 9.44 10.76
C ASP A 53 -18.51 8.46 11.81
N ASN A 54 -18.01 9.03 12.90
CA ASN A 54 -17.34 8.30 13.98
C ASN A 54 -18.35 7.80 15.02
N TYR A 55 -19.19 6.84 14.61
CA TYR A 55 -20.20 6.26 15.48
C TYR A 55 -20.31 4.75 15.28
N SER A 56 -20.44 4.02 16.41
CA SER A 56 -20.78 2.60 16.42
C SER A 56 -21.82 2.30 17.48
N PRO A 57 -22.92 1.59 17.16
CA PRO A 57 -23.89 1.15 18.18
C PRO A 57 -23.30 0.11 19.15
N ALA A 58 -22.14 -0.47 18.83
CA ALA A 58 -21.44 -1.40 19.71
C ALA A 58 -20.67 -0.71 20.84
N LEU A 59 -20.53 0.62 20.80
CA LEU A 59 -19.75 1.39 21.77
C LEU A 59 -20.69 2.20 22.69
N ALA A 60 -20.52 2.04 24.01
CA ALA A 60 -21.18 2.90 24.99
C ALA A 60 -20.59 4.34 24.96
N GLU A 61 -19.28 4.44 24.75
CA GLU A 61 -18.55 5.72 24.68
C GLU A 61 -18.08 5.98 23.26
N GLN A 62 -18.75 6.88 22.54
CA GLN A 62 -18.45 7.14 21.12
C GLN A 62 -17.07 7.79 20.89
N GLY A 63 -16.50 8.47 21.89
CA GLY A 63 -15.13 8.98 21.85
C GLY A 63 -14.05 7.90 21.65
N ARG A 64 -14.39 6.63 21.87
CA ARG A 64 -13.48 5.49 21.64
C ARG A 64 -13.56 4.91 20.22
N PHE A 65 -14.40 5.47 19.33
CA PHE A 65 -14.65 4.91 18.01
C PHE A 65 -13.36 4.70 17.20
N SER A 66 -12.54 5.75 17.04
CA SER A 66 -11.33 5.64 16.20
C SER A 66 -10.36 4.58 16.69
N HIS A 67 -10.16 4.49 18.01
CA HIS A 67 -9.31 3.45 18.59
C HIS A 67 -9.91 2.05 18.43
N GLY A 68 -11.22 1.90 18.74
CA GLY A 68 -11.93 0.64 18.57
C GLY A 68 -11.95 0.15 17.11
N TYR A 69 -12.09 1.07 16.18
CA TYR A 69 -12.04 0.78 14.74
C TYR A 69 -10.68 0.19 14.33
N ILE A 70 -9.58 0.79 14.78
CA ILE A 70 -8.22 0.31 14.47
C ILE A 70 -7.94 -1.04 15.13
N LEU A 71 -8.37 -1.24 16.37
CA LEU A 71 -8.25 -2.55 17.02
C LEU A 71 -9.04 -3.63 16.27
N GLY A 72 -10.23 -3.30 15.78
CA GLY A 72 -11.03 -4.18 14.93
C GLY A 72 -10.35 -4.50 13.61
N LEU A 73 -9.74 -3.50 12.96
CA LEU A 73 -8.94 -3.69 11.75
C LEU A 73 -7.77 -4.65 12.01
N TYR A 74 -7.02 -4.45 13.09
CA TYR A 74 -5.88 -5.31 13.42
C TYR A 74 -6.31 -6.74 13.72
N ARG A 75 -7.44 -6.97 14.42
CA ARG A 75 -7.99 -8.31 14.60
C ARG A 75 -8.31 -8.99 13.27
N VAL A 76 -8.93 -8.26 12.33
CA VAL A 76 -9.21 -8.79 10.99
C VAL A 76 -7.92 -9.18 10.27
N LEU A 77 -6.95 -8.28 10.22
CA LEU A 77 -5.68 -8.51 9.53
C LEU A 77 -4.88 -9.65 10.17
N GLN A 78 -4.80 -9.68 11.50
CA GLN A 78 -4.12 -10.75 12.22
C GLN A 78 -4.72 -12.11 11.86
N SER A 79 -6.04 -12.24 11.96
CA SER A 79 -6.72 -13.50 11.66
C SER A 79 -6.51 -13.97 10.23
N ILE A 80 -6.49 -13.04 9.25
CA ILE A 80 -6.29 -13.38 7.84
C ILE A 80 -4.83 -13.77 7.57
N VAL A 81 -3.87 -13.01 8.09
CA VAL A 81 -2.44 -13.28 7.88
C VAL A 81 -2.00 -14.57 8.55
N GLU A 82 -2.48 -14.85 9.78
CA GLU A 82 -2.18 -16.10 10.50
C GLU A 82 -2.72 -17.34 9.76
N GLN A 83 -3.87 -17.21 9.08
CA GLN A 83 -4.45 -18.31 8.29
C GLN A 83 -3.82 -18.44 6.90
N ASN A 84 -3.13 -17.41 6.40
CA ASN A 84 -2.52 -17.37 5.07
C ASN A 84 -1.06 -16.87 5.16
N PRO A 85 -0.16 -17.59 5.86
CA PRO A 85 1.20 -17.12 6.16
C PRO A 85 2.09 -16.98 4.92
N ASP A 86 1.74 -17.63 3.82
CA ASP A 86 2.49 -17.58 2.56
C ASP A 86 2.01 -16.46 1.62
N VAL A 87 0.93 -15.74 1.97
CA VAL A 87 0.41 -14.63 1.19
C VAL A 87 1.03 -13.32 1.65
N LEU A 88 1.63 -12.58 0.74
CA LEU A 88 2.17 -11.25 1.01
C LEU A 88 1.05 -10.19 0.90
N PHE A 89 0.93 -9.36 1.93
CA PHE A 89 -0.02 -8.24 1.94
C PHE A 89 0.69 -6.91 1.78
N GLU A 90 0.16 -6.07 0.88
CA GLU A 90 0.53 -4.66 0.71
C GLU A 90 -0.63 -3.78 1.16
N GLY A 91 -0.34 -2.78 1.99
CA GLY A 91 -1.32 -1.77 2.40
C GLY A 91 -1.39 -0.61 1.42
N CYS A 92 -2.61 -0.20 1.07
CA CYS A 92 -2.88 1.02 0.32
C CYS A 92 -4.10 1.73 0.90
N SER A 93 -4.07 3.05 0.90
CA SER A 93 -5.23 3.88 1.26
C SER A 93 -5.06 5.25 0.61
N SER A 94 -5.26 5.34 -0.70
CA SER A 94 -4.86 6.50 -1.51
C SER A 94 -3.39 6.88 -1.23
N GLY A 95 -2.51 5.89 -1.29
CA GLY A 95 -1.16 5.96 -0.77
C GLY A 95 -1.07 5.57 0.72
N GLY A 96 -0.29 6.30 1.50
CA GLY A 96 0.09 5.95 2.86
C GLY A 96 -0.84 6.43 3.97
N ASN A 97 -2.12 6.69 3.73
CA ASN A 97 -3.02 7.24 4.77
C ASN A 97 -3.25 6.30 5.98
N ARG A 98 -2.91 5.01 5.87
CA ARG A 98 -2.92 4.04 6.98
C ARG A 98 -1.53 3.50 7.27
N PHE A 99 -0.50 4.26 6.95
CA PHE A 99 0.88 3.85 7.17
C PHE A 99 1.32 4.19 8.60
N ASP A 100 1.35 3.20 9.46
CA ASP A 100 1.87 3.26 10.82
C ASP A 100 2.67 2.00 11.17
N LEU A 101 3.32 1.98 12.33
CA LEU A 101 4.11 0.82 12.76
C LEU A 101 3.24 -0.41 13.06
N GLY A 102 1.99 -0.21 13.47
CA GLY A 102 1.09 -1.31 13.77
C GLY A 102 0.66 -2.06 12.51
N ILE A 103 0.35 -1.36 11.42
CA ILE A 103 -0.03 -1.99 10.16
C ILE A 103 1.11 -2.81 9.57
N LEU A 104 2.37 -2.42 9.80
CA LEU A 104 3.54 -3.16 9.31
C LEU A 104 3.69 -4.56 9.90
N CYS A 105 3.04 -4.85 11.04
CA CYS A 105 2.98 -6.21 11.60
C CYS A 105 2.22 -7.18 10.68
N TYR A 106 1.33 -6.67 9.84
CA TYR A 106 0.45 -7.45 8.97
C TYR A 106 0.75 -7.24 7.49
N MET A 107 1.17 -6.04 7.13
CA MET A 107 1.42 -5.60 5.76
C MET A 107 2.83 -5.02 5.67
N PRO A 108 3.85 -5.86 5.42
CA PRO A 108 5.25 -5.43 5.41
C PRO A 108 5.61 -4.53 4.22
N GLN A 109 4.69 -4.32 3.30
CA GLN A 109 4.82 -3.42 2.16
C GLN A 109 3.66 -2.43 2.15
N ILE A 110 3.98 -1.15 1.94
CA ILE A 110 2.99 -0.06 1.89
C ILE A 110 3.17 0.73 0.60
N TRP A 111 2.07 1.02 -0.07
CA TRP A 111 2.01 2.00 -1.15
C TRP A 111 2.04 3.40 -0.55
N THR A 112 3.15 4.12 -0.71
CA THR A 112 3.39 5.39 0.00
C THR A 112 2.62 6.57 -0.58
N SER A 113 2.35 6.56 -1.88
CA SER A 113 1.63 7.64 -2.57
C SER A 113 1.11 7.18 -3.93
N ASP A 114 -0.06 7.65 -4.32
CA ASP A 114 -0.61 7.47 -5.66
C ASP A 114 0.09 8.38 -6.70
N ASP A 115 0.88 9.35 -6.26
CA ASP A 115 1.72 10.09 -7.17
C ASP A 115 2.91 9.23 -7.61
N THR A 116 2.88 8.80 -8.87
CA THR A 116 3.85 7.88 -9.47
C THR A 116 4.90 8.58 -10.32
N ASP A 117 4.88 9.92 -10.40
CA ASP A 117 5.94 10.68 -11.07
C ASP A 117 7.27 10.48 -10.33
N ALA A 118 8.29 10.01 -11.03
CA ALA A 118 9.58 9.71 -10.42
C ALA A 118 10.24 10.95 -9.79
N TYR A 119 10.01 12.14 -10.33
CA TYR A 119 10.55 13.37 -9.79
C TYR A 119 9.93 13.71 -8.43
N GLU A 120 8.60 13.58 -8.32
CA GLU A 120 7.86 13.76 -7.05
C GLU A 120 8.17 12.62 -6.06
N ARG A 121 8.23 11.38 -6.55
CA ARG A 121 8.58 10.21 -5.74
C ARG A 121 9.93 10.32 -5.06
N ARG A 122 10.88 11.03 -5.65
CA ARG A 122 12.17 11.33 -4.99
C ARG A 122 11.96 12.01 -3.64
N LEU A 123 11.06 12.99 -3.58
CA LEU A 123 10.74 13.72 -2.34
C LEU A 123 9.87 12.90 -1.40
N ILE A 124 8.85 12.22 -1.94
CA ILE A 124 7.93 11.37 -1.17
C ILE A 124 8.69 10.23 -0.47
N GLN A 125 9.53 9.51 -1.21
CA GLN A 125 10.29 8.39 -0.66
C GLN A 125 11.39 8.87 0.31
N ALA A 126 12.06 9.96 0.01
CA ALA A 126 13.01 10.57 0.94
C ALA A 126 12.34 10.98 2.25
N GLY A 127 11.20 11.69 2.18
CA GLY A 127 10.42 12.10 3.35
C GLY A 127 9.94 10.91 4.18
N THR A 128 9.35 9.90 3.54
CA THR A 128 8.91 8.67 4.19
C THR A 128 10.07 7.96 4.89
N SER A 129 11.26 7.96 4.30
CA SER A 129 12.44 7.26 4.84
C SER A 129 13.01 7.89 6.11
N TYR A 130 12.51 9.02 6.58
CA TYR A 130 12.86 9.55 7.91
C TYR A 130 12.19 8.79 9.06
N GLY A 131 11.00 8.23 8.80
CA GLY A 131 10.25 7.48 9.81
C GLY A 131 10.20 5.97 9.58
N TYR A 132 10.43 5.53 8.32
CA TYR A 132 10.25 4.12 7.92
C TYR A 132 11.40 3.65 7.03
N PRO A 133 11.82 2.38 7.12
CA PRO A 133 12.87 1.86 6.26
C PRO A 133 12.42 1.83 4.79
N PRO A 134 13.31 2.09 3.82
CA PRO A 134 12.97 1.98 2.41
C PRO A 134 12.41 0.62 1.99
N SER A 135 12.80 -0.44 2.68
CA SER A 135 12.37 -1.82 2.41
C SER A 135 10.87 -2.09 2.57
N VAL A 136 10.11 -1.19 3.21
CA VAL A 136 8.66 -1.32 3.34
C VAL A 136 7.89 -0.49 2.32
N MET A 137 8.56 0.33 1.52
CA MET A 137 7.93 1.22 0.55
C MET A 137 7.76 0.54 -0.80
N GLY A 138 6.54 0.43 -1.30
CA GLY A 138 6.26 0.10 -2.70
C GLY A 138 6.74 1.23 -3.60
N CYS A 139 7.66 0.93 -4.52
CA CYS A 139 8.28 1.88 -5.42
C CYS A 139 8.20 1.37 -6.86
N HIS A 140 7.48 2.11 -7.71
CA HIS A 140 7.24 1.68 -9.08
C HIS A 140 7.92 2.56 -10.13
N VAL A 141 8.40 1.91 -11.18
CA VAL A 141 8.71 2.54 -12.46
C VAL A 141 7.39 2.72 -13.19
N SER A 142 6.88 3.95 -13.24
CA SER A 142 5.60 4.26 -13.86
C SER A 142 5.73 4.60 -15.36
N ALA A 143 4.57 4.74 -16.04
CA ALA A 143 4.52 5.18 -17.43
C ALA A 143 5.11 6.59 -17.62
N SER A 144 5.56 6.89 -18.84
CA SER A 144 5.99 8.22 -19.27
C SER A 144 5.37 8.51 -20.65
N PRO A 145 4.70 9.67 -20.84
CA PRO A 145 4.44 10.71 -19.84
C PRO A 145 3.66 10.20 -18.63
N ASN A 146 3.95 10.75 -17.44
CA ASN A 146 3.21 10.41 -16.23
C ASN A 146 1.76 10.89 -16.32
N HIS A 147 0.82 10.06 -15.90
CA HIS A 147 -0.62 10.33 -16.05
C HIS A 147 -1.14 11.46 -15.13
N GLN A 148 -0.43 11.79 -14.05
CA GLN A 148 -0.83 12.84 -13.10
C GLN A 148 -0.18 14.19 -13.44
N THR A 149 1.12 14.17 -13.74
CA THR A 149 1.93 15.39 -13.93
C THR A 149 2.18 15.73 -15.40
N ALA A 150 1.88 14.81 -16.32
CA ALA A 150 2.24 14.87 -17.74
C ALA A 150 3.76 14.99 -18.02
N ARG A 151 4.59 14.80 -16.99
CA ARG A 151 6.05 14.87 -17.11
C ARG A 151 6.60 13.68 -17.87
N THR A 152 7.49 13.93 -18.81
CA THR A 152 8.28 12.92 -19.49
C THR A 152 9.61 12.75 -18.79
N SER A 153 10.01 11.52 -18.50
CA SER A 153 11.26 11.19 -17.84
C SER A 153 11.92 9.94 -18.42
N PRO A 154 13.26 9.87 -18.49
CA PRO A 154 13.97 8.69 -18.93
C PRO A 154 13.69 7.48 -18.04
N ILE A 155 13.70 6.27 -18.64
CA ILE A 155 13.43 5.04 -17.90
C ILE A 155 14.48 4.74 -16.83
N GLU A 156 15.71 5.15 -17.07
CA GLU A 156 16.83 5.06 -16.12
C GLU A 156 16.58 5.92 -14.87
N SER A 157 16.10 7.14 -15.05
CA SER A 157 15.78 8.05 -13.94
C SER A 157 14.64 7.50 -13.10
N ARG A 158 13.58 6.96 -13.73
CA ARG A 158 12.45 6.31 -13.04
C ARG A 158 12.91 5.11 -12.23
N PHE A 159 13.78 4.27 -12.80
CA PHE A 159 14.37 3.12 -12.12
C PHE A 159 15.25 3.54 -10.93
N ASN A 160 16.13 4.52 -11.10
CA ASN A 160 17.02 4.97 -10.05
C ASN A 160 16.28 5.44 -8.80
N VAL A 161 15.11 6.03 -8.95
CA VAL A 161 14.25 6.41 -7.82
C VAL A 161 13.55 5.18 -7.22
N ALA A 162 13.01 4.29 -8.05
CA ALA A 162 12.24 3.14 -7.59
C ALA A 162 13.11 2.04 -6.95
N ALA A 163 14.37 1.90 -7.33
CA ALA A 163 15.24 0.81 -6.90
C ALA A 163 15.53 0.77 -5.39
N PHE A 164 15.38 1.90 -4.67
CA PHE A 164 15.63 1.95 -3.23
C PHE A 164 14.51 1.38 -2.36
N GLY A 165 13.36 1.04 -2.93
CA GLY A 165 12.27 0.38 -2.23
C GLY A 165 11.97 -1.01 -2.78
N VAL A 166 10.73 -1.48 -2.58
CA VAL A 166 10.22 -2.70 -3.21
C VAL A 166 9.85 -2.37 -4.65
N LEU A 167 10.73 -2.78 -5.57
CA LEU A 167 10.63 -2.42 -6.98
C LEU A 167 9.44 -3.09 -7.67
N GLY A 168 8.64 -2.30 -8.37
CA GLY A 168 7.62 -2.74 -9.31
C GLY A 168 7.66 -1.96 -10.62
N TYR A 169 6.95 -2.44 -11.62
CA TYR A 169 6.74 -1.74 -12.90
C TYR A 169 5.24 -1.55 -13.10
N GLU A 170 4.80 -0.29 -13.14
CA GLU A 170 3.41 0.12 -13.33
C GLU A 170 3.29 0.86 -14.66
N LEU A 171 3.43 0.09 -15.74
CA LEU A 171 3.39 0.58 -17.10
C LEU A 171 3.04 -0.55 -18.09
N ASP A 172 2.57 -0.18 -19.26
CA ASP A 172 2.33 -1.12 -20.36
C ASP A 172 3.63 -1.47 -21.06
N LEU A 173 4.16 -2.67 -20.77
CA LEU A 173 5.41 -3.16 -21.38
C LEU A 173 5.33 -3.30 -22.91
N GLY A 174 4.12 -3.48 -23.45
CA GLY A 174 3.89 -3.57 -24.91
C GLY A 174 4.06 -2.24 -25.63
N ARG A 175 4.03 -1.13 -24.90
CA ARG A 175 4.23 0.22 -25.46
C ARG A 175 5.68 0.69 -25.40
N LEU A 176 6.56 -0.06 -24.75
CA LEU A 176 7.96 0.27 -24.68
C LEU A 176 8.67 0.01 -26.01
N THR A 177 9.59 0.88 -26.34
CA THR A 177 10.52 0.64 -27.46
C THR A 177 11.42 -0.56 -27.17
N PRO A 178 11.98 -1.23 -28.19
CA PRO A 178 12.92 -2.33 -27.96
C PRO A 178 14.12 -1.95 -27.08
N ALA A 179 14.58 -0.70 -27.15
CA ALA A 179 15.64 -0.19 -26.30
C ALA A 179 15.22 -0.12 -24.83
N GLU A 180 14.01 0.41 -24.55
CA GLU A 180 13.45 0.46 -23.21
C GLU A 180 13.15 -0.93 -22.65
N GLN A 181 12.63 -1.86 -23.45
CA GLN A 181 12.43 -3.25 -23.02
C GLN A 181 13.75 -3.91 -22.60
N LYS A 182 14.83 -3.67 -23.35
CA LYS A 182 16.18 -4.13 -23.00
C LYS A 182 16.66 -3.48 -21.70
N ALA A 183 16.43 -2.18 -21.51
CA ALA A 183 16.77 -1.47 -20.29
C ALA A 183 16.01 -2.03 -19.09
N VAL A 184 14.70 -2.26 -19.19
CA VAL A 184 13.87 -2.87 -18.14
C VAL A 184 14.38 -4.26 -17.76
N ALA A 185 14.72 -5.11 -18.74
CA ALA A 185 15.28 -6.43 -18.46
C ALA A 185 16.59 -6.35 -17.68
N ALA A 186 17.48 -5.42 -18.05
CA ALA A 186 18.74 -5.19 -17.34
C ALA A 186 18.51 -4.63 -15.92
N GLN A 187 17.56 -3.71 -15.75
CA GLN A 187 17.18 -3.14 -14.46
C GLN A 187 16.63 -4.21 -13.50
N ILE A 188 15.75 -5.09 -14.00
CA ILE A 188 15.22 -6.21 -13.22
C ILE A 188 16.34 -7.16 -12.80
N ALA A 189 17.25 -7.50 -13.72
CA ALA A 189 18.39 -8.36 -13.41
C ALA A 189 19.30 -7.74 -12.35
N TYR A 190 19.60 -6.44 -12.48
CA TYR A 190 20.37 -5.69 -11.52
C TYR A 190 19.69 -5.67 -10.14
N TYR A 191 18.40 -5.33 -10.07
CA TYR A 191 17.66 -5.32 -8.82
C TYR A 191 17.64 -6.69 -8.14
N LYS A 192 17.39 -7.77 -8.90
CA LYS A 192 17.42 -9.15 -8.37
C LYS A 192 18.79 -9.53 -7.79
N ALA A 193 19.87 -9.14 -8.44
CA ALA A 193 21.24 -9.40 -7.98
C ALA A 193 21.57 -8.63 -6.68
N HIS A 194 21.00 -7.45 -6.49
CA HIS A 194 21.28 -6.56 -5.36
C HIS A 194 20.13 -6.46 -4.34
N ARG A 195 19.05 -7.26 -4.49
CA ARG A 195 17.85 -7.20 -3.64
C ARG A 195 18.17 -7.23 -2.15
N ARG A 196 19.09 -8.10 -1.72
CA ARG A 196 19.47 -8.19 -0.31
C ARG A 196 20.09 -6.90 0.22
N LEU A 197 20.88 -6.20 -0.61
CA LEU A 197 21.45 -4.91 -0.25
C LEU A 197 20.35 -3.85 -0.09
N PHE A 198 19.41 -3.77 -1.03
CA PHE A 198 18.29 -2.82 -0.96
C PHE A 198 17.37 -3.09 0.21
N GLN A 199 17.12 -4.36 0.57
CA GLN A 199 16.20 -4.74 1.64
C GLN A 199 16.83 -4.68 3.05
N TYR A 200 18.12 -5.03 3.19
CA TYR A 200 18.76 -5.25 4.49
C TYR A 200 20.04 -4.44 4.66
N GLY A 201 20.46 -3.70 3.66
CA GLY A 201 21.65 -2.86 3.71
C GLY A 201 21.42 -1.58 4.51
N ARG A 202 22.50 -0.92 4.86
CA ARG A 202 22.44 0.38 5.53
C ARG A 202 22.13 1.48 4.51
N PHE A 203 21.00 2.16 4.70
CA PHE A 203 20.64 3.34 3.90
C PHE A 203 21.30 4.59 4.45
N LEU A 204 22.07 5.28 3.63
CA LEU A 204 22.78 6.52 3.99
C LEU A 204 22.30 7.65 3.07
N ARG A 205 21.87 8.76 3.68
CA ARG A 205 21.59 9.99 2.94
C ARG A 205 22.89 10.78 2.81
N LEU A 206 23.31 11.04 1.57
CA LEU A 206 24.54 11.81 1.30
C LEU A 206 24.29 13.33 1.26
N CYS A 207 23.02 13.71 0.97
CA CYS A 207 22.56 15.09 1.04
C CYS A 207 21.26 15.14 1.86
N PRO A 208 21.10 16.14 2.73
CA PRO A 208 19.88 16.34 3.52
C PRO A 208 18.68 16.74 2.65
#